data_3b46bd52a4c5133e63aee28c6bfd7401
#
_entry.id   3b46bd52a4c5133e63aee28c6bfd7401
#
_cell.length_a   1.000
_cell.length_b   1.000
_cell.length_c   1.000
_cell.angle_alpha   90.00
_cell.angle_beta   90.00
_cell.angle_gamma   90.00
#
_symmetry.space_group_name_H-M   'P 1'
#
loop_
_entity.id
_entity.type
_entity.pdbx_description
1 polymer ?
#
loop_
_entity_poly.entity_id
_entity_poly.type
_entity_poly.pdbx_seq_one_letter_code
_entity_poly.pdbx_strand_id
1 'polypeptide(L)'
;MMRVFEKCKDQYRQRYPERELRILTSLPETVVSKLLTLILLPCLSLERCYNLIGYQGHGLAAVVPNGVHYKYGCLELFLSDLARLDFGHPVMDDLAAVFCQIFYPGRGNLLTYWDYCVKPLWTKYPQPKSKVTRIGRVMACTKMLFVHGPDGHPLYLVERPGDTDLKDDLPKAQDAFTAATGRKTRVCVIDREGNGLDLALSGAQCHPPHSYLTMLDKNQYKSLKDFKVTTPWQPLDDLGKPHLQIAWAYWQSEAKRQRDPRRFFLVRPVDKSPSRLAVGCICQPPSSWHASDAYAIYHGRWANQEHRFREMHQMALSANYGYLRANIPNRTAQRRFAAAQKRVEATQHQLITNQHRLDYQANRIARWTTHFELRWTTRCTLCRELHHRLQNMPESLTRLHAQRRLARFQAECQADVLSHQQRLTTIQNKDLVPLQRKRAQLETRLVKRQKAVNTVSLDSPFYERNLNKDLVMMICKMILLNAHYYVQEHFCVSEEWQKAEFATLRAHLYQKPGLIRVWAERVEVVLKPYRYAHLQQYAEESCRLFNAALLQDEHGRCIVMRVAASEQEFVDWGGTPTQG
;
A
#
# COMPACT_ATOMS: atom_id res chain seq x y z
N MET A 1 9.39 13.66 -23.97
CA MET A 1 9.28 14.83 -23.04
C MET A 1 8.95 16.13 -23.76
N MET A 2 9.69 16.58 -24.78
CA MET A 2 9.38 17.88 -25.44
C MET A 2 8.02 17.91 -26.15
N ARG A 3 7.63 16.85 -26.86
CA ARG A 3 6.28 16.75 -27.45
C ARG A 3 5.16 16.88 -26.41
N VAL A 4 5.34 16.24 -25.24
CA VAL A 4 4.39 16.35 -24.10
C VAL A 4 4.38 17.79 -23.56
N PHE A 5 5.55 18.40 -23.45
CA PHE A 5 5.66 19.77 -22.99
C PHE A 5 4.86 20.76 -23.86
N GLU A 6 5.01 20.69 -25.20
CA GLU A 6 4.25 21.53 -26.11
C GLU A 6 2.74 21.29 -26.00
N LYS A 7 2.33 20.03 -25.92
CA LYS A 7 0.91 19.66 -25.70
C LYS A 7 0.36 20.26 -24.40
N CYS A 8 1.12 20.20 -23.31
CA CYS A 8 0.70 20.81 -22.02
C CYS A 8 0.60 22.33 -22.11
N LYS A 9 1.53 22.99 -22.84
CA LYS A 9 1.46 24.45 -23.12
C LYS A 9 0.17 24.82 -23.83
N ASP A 10 -0.18 24.09 -24.89
CA ASP A 10 -1.38 24.38 -25.69
C ASP A 10 -2.65 24.16 -24.86
N GLN A 11 -2.72 23.07 -24.10
CA GLN A 11 -3.83 22.81 -23.17
C GLN A 11 -3.96 23.91 -22.10
N TYR A 12 -2.83 24.39 -21.56
CA TYR A 12 -2.84 25.46 -20.57
C TYR A 12 -3.33 26.78 -21.17
N ARG A 13 -2.85 27.17 -22.38
CA ARG A 13 -3.29 28.37 -23.09
C ARG A 13 -4.79 28.33 -23.39
N GLN A 14 -5.31 27.18 -23.82
CA GLN A 14 -6.74 27.03 -24.06
C GLN A 14 -7.56 27.18 -22.78
N ARG A 15 -7.08 26.64 -21.68
CA ARG A 15 -7.79 26.68 -20.38
C ARG A 15 -7.70 28.02 -19.66
N TYR A 16 -6.62 28.75 -19.85
CA TYR A 16 -6.30 29.97 -19.14
C TYR A 16 -5.72 31.02 -20.07
N PRO A 17 -6.49 31.55 -21.03
CA PRO A 17 -5.98 32.48 -22.06
C PRO A 17 -5.40 33.79 -21.50
N GLU A 18 -5.93 34.25 -20.36
CA GLU A 18 -5.49 35.48 -19.70
C GLU A 18 -4.28 35.31 -18.77
N ARG A 19 -3.75 34.07 -18.63
CA ARG A 19 -2.66 33.81 -17.69
C ARG A 19 -1.35 33.56 -18.42
N GLU A 20 -0.38 34.40 -18.14
CA GLU A 20 0.99 34.21 -18.61
C GLU A 20 1.83 33.43 -17.62
N LEU A 21 2.55 32.42 -18.12
CA LEU A 21 3.64 31.75 -17.41
C LEU A 21 4.94 31.97 -18.20
N ARG A 22 6.04 32.21 -17.49
CA ARG A 22 7.36 32.40 -18.13
C ARG A 22 7.79 31.24 -19.01
N ILE A 23 7.40 30.03 -18.60
CA ILE A 23 7.74 28.81 -19.34
C ILE A 23 7.07 28.75 -20.74
N LEU A 24 5.97 29.45 -20.98
CA LEU A 24 5.26 29.44 -22.26
C LEU A 24 6.06 30.07 -23.39
N THR A 25 7.00 30.96 -23.06
CA THR A 25 7.90 31.66 -23.99
C THR A 25 9.30 31.09 -23.96
N SER A 26 9.59 30.05 -23.15
CA SER A 26 10.91 29.44 -23.06
C SER A 26 11.23 28.65 -24.32
N LEU A 27 12.47 28.79 -24.81
CA LEU A 27 13.00 27.99 -25.91
C LEU A 27 13.09 26.51 -25.51
N PRO A 28 12.86 25.55 -26.41
CA PRO A 28 12.97 24.11 -26.16
C PRO A 28 14.30 23.72 -25.50
N GLU A 29 15.40 24.21 -26.00
CA GLU A 29 16.75 23.96 -25.46
C GLU A 29 16.90 24.41 -24.01
N THR A 30 16.32 25.56 -23.64
CA THR A 30 16.29 26.05 -22.26
C THR A 30 15.49 25.12 -21.35
N VAL A 31 14.36 24.60 -21.83
CA VAL A 31 13.53 23.65 -21.08
C VAL A 31 14.30 22.33 -20.86
N VAL A 32 14.90 21.77 -21.90
CA VAL A 32 15.72 20.56 -21.82
C VAL A 32 16.89 20.76 -20.86
N SER A 33 17.63 21.85 -20.97
CA SER A 33 18.77 22.16 -20.10
C SER A 33 18.40 22.26 -18.63
N LYS A 34 17.25 22.90 -18.32
CA LYS A 34 16.72 22.95 -16.93
C LYS A 34 16.28 21.58 -16.43
N LEU A 35 15.62 20.76 -17.26
CA LEU A 35 15.24 19.40 -16.90
C LEU A 35 16.46 18.52 -16.64
N LEU A 36 17.47 18.56 -17.51
CA LEU A 36 18.74 17.84 -17.31
C LEU A 36 19.44 18.29 -16.02
N THR A 37 19.48 19.59 -15.75
CA THR A 37 20.02 20.11 -14.49
C THR A 37 19.31 19.47 -13.29
N LEU A 38 17.97 19.39 -13.29
CA LEU A 38 17.18 18.76 -12.21
C LEU A 38 17.44 17.27 -12.08
N ILE A 39 17.58 16.55 -13.19
CA ILE A 39 17.89 15.11 -13.23
C ILE A 39 19.27 14.84 -12.62
N LEU A 40 20.27 15.68 -12.93
CA LEU A 40 21.65 15.50 -12.53
C LEU A 40 22.00 15.96 -11.11
N LEU A 41 21.11 16.69 -10.42
CA LEU A 41 21.35 17.15 -9.04
C LEU A 41 21.84 16.03 -8.09
N PRO A 42 21.24 14.82 -8.07
CA PRO A 42 21.72 13.76 -7.19
C PRO A 42 23.12 13.25 -7.52
N CYS A 43 23.56 13.36 -8.77
CA CYS A 43 24.96 13.03 -9.15
C CYS A 43 25.96 13.94 -8.46
N LEU A 44 25.57 15.18 -8.16
CA LEU A 44 26.40 16.15 -7.43
C LEU A 44 26.19 16.10 -5.92
N SER A 45 25.49 15.10 -5.39
CA SER A 45 25.09 15.03 -3.98
C SER A 45 24.19 16.18 -3.52
N LEU A 46 23.50 16.84 -4.45
CA LEU A 46 22.56 17.91 -4.16
C LEU A 46 21.15 17.33 -4.01
N GLU A 47 20.65 17.29 -2.78
CA GLU A 47 19.35 16.69 -2.48
C GLU A 47 18.17 17.51 -3.01
N ARG A 48 18.32 18.84 -3.06
CA ARG A 48 17.28 19.80 -3.43
C ARG A 48 17.85 20.91 -4.29
N CYS A 49 17.00 21.55 -5.08
CA CYS A 49 17.37 22.76 -5.83
C CYS A 49 17.94 23.86 -4.92
N TYR A 50 17.47 23.97 -3.67
CA TYR A 50 17.97 24.91 -2.68
C TYR A 50 19.47 24.75 -2.41
N ASN A 51 19.99 23.53 -2.44
CA ASN A 51 21.41 23.27 -2.20
C ASN A 51 22.33 23.87 -3.28
N LEU A 52 21.80 24.28 -4.43
CA LEU A 52 22.53 25.03 -5.45
C LEU A 52 22.98 26.41 -5.00
N ILE A 53 22.44 26.99 -3.93
CA ILE A 53 22.85 28.31 -3.41
C ILE A 53 24.33 28.29 -3.03
N GLY A 54 24.81 27.20 -2.43
CA GLY A 54 26.22 27.05 -2.05
C GLY A 54 27.12 26.37 -3.11
N TYR A 55 26.54 25.98 -4.25
CA TYR A 55 27.27 25.27 -5.29
C TYR A 55 27.92 26.27 -6.26
N GLN A 56 29.23 26.30 -6.30
CA GLN A 56 30.03 27.21 -7.15
C GLN A 56 30.57 26.53 -8.42
N GLY A 57 30.32 25.23 -8.60
CA GLY A 57 30.85 24.48 -9.74
C GLY A 57 30.14 24.78 -11.05
N HIS A 58 30.92 24.95 -12.12
CA HIS A 58 30.36 25.16 -13.47
C HIS A 58 30.12 23.84 -14.23
N GLY A 59 30.39 22.67 -13.60
CA GLY A 59 30.29 21.38 -14.27
C GLY A 59 28.90 21.06 -14.84
N LEU A 60 27.82 21.53 -14.22
CA LEU A 60 26.49 21.35 -14.77
C LEU A 60 26.28 22.09 -16.09
N ALA A 61 26.90 23.25 -16.28
CA ALA A 61 26.84 23.99 -17.54
C ALA A 61 27.50 23.24 -18.70
N ALA A 62 28.54 22.46 -18.41
CA ALA A 62 29.24 21.68 -19.42
C ALA A 62 28.46 20.49 -19.99
N VAL A 63 27.43 20.01 -19.24
CA VAL A 63 26.64 18.82 -19.60
C VAL A 63 25.19 19.15 -19.99
N VAL A 64 24.81 20.43 -20.07
CA VAL A 64 23.51 20.85 -20.56
C VAL A 64 23.63 21.53 -21.93
N PRO A 65 22.63 21.35 -22.83
CA PRO A 65 22.72 21.80 -24.22
C PRO A 65 23.10 23.26 -24.40
N ASN A 66 22.52 24.17 -23.64
CA ASN A 66 22.75 25.62 -23.79
C ASN A 66 23.92 26.16 -22.96
N GLY A 67 24.71 25.31 -22.32
CA GLY A 67 25.90 25.72 -21.57
C GLY A 67 25.64 26.65 -20.37
N VAL A 68 24.41 26.75 -19.88
CA VAL A 68 24.02 27.71 -18.83
C VAL A 68 23.96 27.05 -17.45
N HIS A 69 24.63 27.67 -16.49
CA HIS A 69 24.48 27.30 -15.07
C HIS A 69 23.24 27.96 -14.47
N TYR A 70 22.25 27.16 -14.11
CA TYR A 70 20.99 27.63 -13.54
C TYR A 70 21.07 27.79 -12.03
N LYS A 71 20.71 28.98 -11.54
CA LYS A 71 20.59 29.27 -10.10
C LYS A 71 19.32 28.65 -9.53
N TYR A 72 19.32 28.41 -8.21
CA TYR A 72 18.18 27.88 -7.45
C TYR A 72 16.84 28.55 -7.78
N GLY A 73 16.76 29.88 -7.71
CA GLY A 73 15.51 30.60 -7.95
C GLY A 73 14.92 30.38 -9.35
N CYS A 74 15.79 30.22 -10.37
CA CYS A 74 15.36 29.93 -11.73
C CYS A 74 14.74 28.54 -11.85
N LEU A 75 15.34 27.53 -11.24
CA LEU A 75 14.83 26.16 -11.25
C LEU A 75 13.57 26.01 -10.40
N GLU A 76 13.48 26.72 -9.28
CA GLU A 76 12.29 26.72 -8.42
C GLU A 76 11.06 27.31 -9.13
N LEU A 77 11.24 28.41 -9.87
CA LEU A 77 10.18 29.00 -10.71
C LEU A 77 9.82 28.04 -11.86
N PHE A 78 10.80 27.49 -12.52
CA PHE A 78 10.60 26.51 -13.61
C PHE A 78 9.78 25.29 -13.15
N LEU A 79 10.13 24.69 -12.01
CA LEU A 79 9.36 23.61 -11.40
C LEU A 79 7.93 24.03 -11.06
N SER A 80 7.75 25.24 -10.57
CA SER A 80 6.43 25.77 -10.25
C SER A 80 5.58 25.93 -11.51
N ASP A 81 6.18 26.39 -12.60
CA ASP A 81 5.48 26.52 -13.88
C ASP A 81 5.15 25.16 -14.50
N LEU A 82 6.07 24.16 -14.45
CA LEU A 82 5.78 22.79 -14.87
C LEU A 82 4.61 22.18 -14.07
N ALA A 83 4.57 22.44 -12.77
CA ALA A 83 3.47 21.96 -11.92
C ALA A 83 2.13 22.62 -12.27
N ARG A 84 2.13 23.89 -12.69
CA ARG A 84 0.93 24.60 -13.17
C ARG A 84 0.45 24.09 -14.52
N LEU A 85 1.37 23.66 -15.38
CA LEU A 85 1.07 23.02 -16.67
C LEU A 85 0.53 21.58 -16.51
N ASP A 86 0.52 21.04 -15.29
CA ASP A 86 0.25 19.61 -15.03
C ASP A 86 1.15 18.67 -15.85
N PHE A 87 2.42 19.06 -16.03
CA PHE A 87 3.38 18.38 -16.88
C PHE A 87 3.74 16.97 -16.40
N GLY A 88 3.70 16.74 -15.08
CA GLY A 88 4.17 15.50 -14.47
C GLY A 88 3.40 14.26 -14.93
N HIS A 89 2.06 14.29 -14.95
CA HIS A 89 1.25 13.12 -15.30
C HIS A 89 1.46 12.66 -16.76
N PRO A 90 1.29 13.55 -17.79
CA PRO A 90 1.50 13.13 -19.17
C PRO A 90 2.93 12.68 -19.47
N VAL A 91 3.93 13.30 -18.83
CA VAL A 91 5.32 12.88 -18.99
C VAL A 91 5.59 11.53 -18.34
N MET A 92 4.96 11.23 -17.19
CA MET A 92 5.09 9.92 -16.55
C MET A 92 4.50 8.82 -17.43
N ASP A 93 3.35 9.09 -18.05
CA ASP A 93 2.70 8.15 -18.96
C ASP A 93 3.60 7.83 -20.17
N ASP A 94 4.16 8.85 -20.84
CA ASP A 94 5.10 8.68 -21.96
C ASP A 94 6.36 7.90 -21.52
N LEU A 95 6.94 8.25 -20.36
CA LEU A 95 8.14 7.59 -19.84
C LEU A 95 7.90 6.14 -19.44
N ALA A 96 6.73 5.82 -18.91
CA ALA A 96 6.38 4.44 -18.59
C ALA A 96 6.41 3.55 -19.83
N ALA A 97 5.88 4.02 -20.97
CA ALA A 97 5.97 3.32 -22.23
C ALA A 97 7.43 3.12 -22.68
N VAL A 98 8.25 4.17 -22.59
CA VAL A 98 9.68 4.14 -22.95
C VAL A 98 10.44 3.15 -22.05
N PHE A 99 10.27 3.21 -20.73
CA PHE A 99 10.95 2.29 -19.80
C PHE A 99 10.53 0.83 -20.04
N CYS A 100 9.23 0.59 -20.27
CA CYS A 100 8.76 -0.73 -20.63
C CYS A 100 9.37 -1.24 -21.95
N GLN A 101 9.62 -0.35 -22.91
CA GLN A 101 10.26 -0.72 -24.16
C GLN A 101 11.74 -1.01 -24.00
N ILE A 102 12.46 -0.23 -23.21
CA ILE A 102 13.90 -0.40 -22.96
C ILE A 102 14.16 -1.69 -22.18
N PHE A 103 13.50 -1.87 -21.03
CA PHE A 103 13.83 -2.96 -20.10
C PHE A 103 13.06 -4.26 -20.38
N TYR A 104 11.88 -4.18 -21.00
CA TYR A 104 11.02 -5.34 -21.25
C TYR A 104 10.49 -5.39 -22.68
N PRO A 105 11.36 -5.40 -23.71
CA PRO A 105 10.92 -5.41 -25.10
C PRO A 105 10.08 -6.65 -25.40
N GLY A 106 9.02 -6.51 -26.20
CA GLY A 106 8.17 -7.61 -26.66
C GLY A 106 7.26 -8.29 -25.63
N ARG A 107 7.33 -7.93 -24.35
CA ARG A 107 6.49 -8.52 -23.29
C ARG A 107 5.14 -7.82 -23.22
N GLY A 108 4.07 -8.46 -23.66
CA GLY A 108 2.70 -7.92 -23.60
C GLY A 108 2.10 -7.90 -22.19
N ASN A 109 2.52 -8.85 -21.30
CA ASN A 109 2.09 -8.96 -19.92
C ASN A 109 3.30 -8.92 -18.99
N LEU A 110 3.22 -8.13 -17.91
CA LEU A 110 4.29 -7.96 -16.94
C LEU A 110 3.90 -8.50 -15.56
N LEU A 111 4.86 -9.10 -14.87
CA LEU A 111 4.86 -9.20 -13.42
C LEU A 111 5.34 -7.84 -12.88
N THR A 112 4.63 -7.28 -11.92
CA THR A 112 4.96 -5.97 -11.37
C THR A 112 4.84 -5.95 -9.86
N TYR A 113 5.70 -5.15 -9.22
CA TYR A 113 5.70 -4.91 -7.78
C TYR A 113 5.13 -3.53 -7.50
N TRP A 114 4.13 -3.45 -6.62
CA TRP A 114 3.41 -2.22 -6.31
C TRP A 114 3.49 -1.92 -4.81
N ASP A 115 3.97 -0.75 -4.46
CA ASP A 115 4.02 -0.33 -3.06
C ASP A 115 4.09 1.19 -2.92
N TYR A 116 3.69 1.67 -1.74
CA TYR A 116 3.83 3.05 -1.37
C TYR A 116 5.18 3.36 -0.73
N CYS A 117 5.91 4.31 -1.29
CA CYS A 117 6.92 5.02 -0.55
C CYS A 117 6.29 6.23 0.15
N VAL A 118 6.36 6.26 1.49
CA VAL A 118 5.73 7.30 2.31
C VAL A 118 6.74 8.40 2.62
N LYS A 119 6.44 9.64 2.17
CA LYS A 119 7.25 10.84 2.43
C LYS A 119 6.72 11.59 3.66
N PRO A 120 7.48 11.69 4.76
CA PRO A 120 7.06 12.45 5.93
C PRO A 120 7.02 13.95 5.64
N LEU A 121 6.04 14.63 6.24
CA LEU A 121 5.89 16.08 6.20
C LEU A 121 6.06 16.67 7.60
N TRP A 122 7.13 17.40 7.80
CA TRP A 122 7.38 18.13 9.05
C TRP A 122 6.65 19.49 8.99
N THR A 123 5.38 19.48 9.43
CA THR A 123 4.52 20.67 9.36
C THR A 123 3.64 20.80 10.58
N LYS A 124 3.32 22.05 10.94
CA LYS A 124 2.33 22.39 11.98
C LYS A 124 0.89 22.36 11.44
N TYR A 125 0.72 22.42 10.13
CA TYR A 125 -0.59 22.47 9.51
C TYR A 125 -1.23 21.08 9.45
N PRO A 126 -2.54 20.97 9.72
CA PRO A 126 -3.29 19.73 9.55
C PRO A 126 -3.26 19.28 8.09
N GLN A 127 -2.74 18.08 7.86
CA GLN A 127 -2.63 17.47 6.54
C GLN A 127 -2.98 15.98 6.63
N PRO A 128 -3.24 15.30 5.48
CA PRO A 128 -3.43 13.86 5.43
C PRO A 128 -2.31 13.12 6.16
N LYS A 129 -2.69 12.14 7.01
CA LYS A 129 -1.76 11.39 7.85
C LYS A 129 -1.81 9.92 7.54
N SER A 130 -0.64 9.28 7.60
CA SER A 130 -0.50 7.83 7.62
C SER A 130 0.64 7.43 8.55
N LYS A 131 0.78 6.11 8.76
CA LYS A 131 1.95 5.56 9.43
C LYS A 131 3.17 5.70 8.53
N VAL A 132 4.16 6.42 8.98
CA VAL A 132 5.48 6.48 8.33
C VAL A 132 6.35 5.41 8.97
N THR A 133 6.43 4.25 8.33
CA THR A 133 7.06 3.03 8.89
C THR A 133 8.51 3.29 9.33
N ARG A 134 9.30 4.00 8.51
CA ARG A 134 10.69 4.36 8.80
C ARG A 134 10.85 5.18 10.10
N ILE A 135 9.84 5.99 10.46
CA ILE A 135 9.86 6.83 11.67
C ILE A 135 9.07 6.19 12.81
N GLY A 136 8.26 5.16 12.52
CA GLY A 136 7.41 4.47 13.49
C GLY A 136 6.20 5.29 13.99
N ARG A 137 5.85 6.41 13.32
CA ARG A 137 4.81 7.36 13.79
C ARG A 137 3.74 7.60 12.73
N VAL A 138 2.52 7.88 13.20
CA VAL A 138 1.44 8.43 12.38
C VAL A 138 1.59 9.94 12.31
N MET A 139 1.91 10.47 11.14
CA MET A 139 2.17 11.90 10.93
C MET A 139 1.69 12.35 9.56
N ALA A 140 1.69 13.66 9.32
CA ALA A 140 1.42 14.22 8.02
C ALA A 140 2.43 13.65 7.00
N CYS A 141 1.93 13.22 5.85
CA CYS A 141 2.75 12.63 4.79
C CYS A 141 2.08 12.74 3.43
N THR A 142 2.86 12.53 2.38
CA THR A 142 2.40 12.15 1.04
C THR A 142 2.82 10.72 0.75
N LYS A 143 2.13 10.06 -0.16
CA LYS A 143 2.45 8.71 -0.63
C LYS A 143 2.82 8.76 -2.10
N MET A 144 3.78 7.95 -2.49
CA MET A 144 4.11 7.72 -3.89
C MET A 144 3.94 6.24 -4.16
N LEU A 145 2.99 5.90 -5.03
CA LEU A 145 2.80 4.53 -5.50
C LEU A 145 3.77 4.29 -6.63
N PHE A 146 4.74 3.41 -6.40
CA PHE A 146 5.69 2.97 -7.40
C PHE A 146 5.29 1.65 -8.01
N VAL A 147 5.57 1.52 -9.30
CA VAL A 147 5.47 0.28 -10.06
C VAL A 147 6.87 -0.11 -10.50
N HIS A 148 7.33 -1.25 -10.05
CA HIS A 148 8.60 -1.83 -10.48
C HIS A 148 8.33 -3.06 -11.36
N GLY A 149 9.18 -3.27 -12.34
CA GLY A 149 9.18 -4.47 -13.16
C GLY A 149 9.75 -5.70 -12.44
N PRO A 150 9.81 -6.86 -13.12
CA PRO A 150 10.28 -8.11 -12.53
C PRO A 150 11.70 -8.01 -11.94
N ASP A 151 12.57 -7.25 -12.57
CA ASP A 151 13.98 -7.09 -12.20
C ASP A 151 14.23 -5.83 -11.34
N GLY A 152 13.15 -5.16 -10.93
CA GLY A 152 13.18 -4.02 -10.03
C GLY A 152 13.33 -2.65 -10.69
N HIS A 153 13.31 -2.55 -12.01
CA HIS A 153 13.33 -1.24 -12.68
C HIS A 153 12.04 -0.47 -12.37
N PRO A 154 12.11 0.78 -11.89
CA PRO A 154 10.93 1.61 -11.68
C PRO A 154 10.33 2.03 -13.03
N LEU A 155 9.09 1.62 -13.28
CA LEU A 155 8.40 1.82 -14.56
C LEU A 155 7.39 2.96 -14.52
N TYR A 156 6.74 3.16 -13.37
CA TYR A 156 5.65 4.12 -13.22
C TYR A 156 5.56 4.62 -11.79
N LEU A 157 5.07 5.82 -11.60
CA LEU A 157 4.80 6.36 -10.28
C LEU A 157 3.59 7.29 -10.29
N VAL A 158 2.86 7.31 -9.17
CA VAL A 158 1.75 8.23 -8.94
C VAL A 158 1.85 8.80 -7.54
N GLU A 159 1.74 10.11 -7.40
CA GLU A 159 1.67 10.74 -6.09
C GLU A 159 0.26 10.80 -5.53
N ARG A 160 0.14 10.56 -4.23
CA ARG A 160 -1.13 10.51 -3.51
C ARG A 160 -1.06 11.25 -2.16
N PRO A 161 -2.20 11.75 -1.67
CA PRO A 161 -2.32 12.20 -0.28
C PRO A 161 -2.01 11.08 0.71
N GLY A 162 -1.50 11.43 1.88
CA GLY A 162 -1.06 10.46 2.89
C GLY A 162 -2.15 9.51 3.41
N ASP A 163 -3.41 9.87 3.30
CA ASP A 163 -4.56 9.08 3.74
C ASP A 163 -5.15 8.16 2.66
N THR A 164 -4.50 8.02 1.50
CA THR A 164 -4.93 7.09 0.45
C THR A 164 -4.61 5.66 0.84
N ASP A 165 -5.58 4.76 0.65
CA ASP A 165 -5.41 3.32 0.88
C ASP A 165 -5.02 2.59 -0.40
N LEU A 166 -4.04 1.68 -0.32
CA LEU A 166 -3.53 0.95 -1.49
C LEU A 166 -4.62 0.13 -2.20
N LYS A 167 -5.47 -0.54 -1.44
CA LYS A 167 -6.55 -1.37 -1.99
C LYS A 167 -7.57 -0.59 -2.82
N ASP A 168 -7.81 0.69 -2.49
CA ASP A 168 -8.78 1.54 -3.18
C ASP A 168 -8.13 2.27 -4.38
N ASP A 169 -6.81 2.47 -4.34
CA ASP A 169 -6.05 3.18 -5.37
C ASP A 169 -5.49 2.26 -6.45
N LEU A 170 -5.12 1.04 -6.08
CA LEU A 170 -4.42 0.09 -6.96
C LEU A 170 -5.15 -0.19 -8.28
N PRO A 171 -6.46 -0.46 -8.34
CA PRO A 171 -7.15 -0.70 -9.61
C PRO A 171 -7.04 0.50 -10.56
N LYS A 172 -7.23 1.72 -10.05
CA LYS A 172 -7.13 2.97 -10.83
C LYS A 172 -5.73 3.21 -11.37
N ALA A 173 -4.72 2.92 -10.53
CA ALA A 173 -3.32 3.06 -10.94
C ALA A 173 -2.91 2.00 -11.98
N GLN A 174 -3.46 0.79 -11.89
CA GLN A 174 -3.27 -0.25 -12.90
C GLN A 174 -3.91 0.10 -14.24
N ASP A 175 -5.13 0.66 -14.23
CA ASP A 175 -5.79 1.15 -15.43
C ASP A 175 -4.96 2.26 -16.09
N ALA A 176 -4.45 3.22 -15.30
CA ALA A 176 -3.59 4.28 -15.79
C ALA A 176 -2.28 3.73 -16.38
N PHE A 177 -1.60 2.82 -15.68
CA PHE A 177 -0.40 2.16 -16.19
C PHE A 177 -0.66 1.39 -17.50
N THR A 178 -1.78 0.67 -17.57
CA THR A 178 -2.18 -0.07 -18.78
C THR A 178 -2.46 0.88 -19.94
N ALA A 179 -3.17 1.99 -19.68
CA ALA A 179 -3.45 3.01 -20.69
C ALA A 179 -2.17 3.67 -21.21
N ALA A 180 -1.23 3.98 -20.31
CA ALA A 180 0.05 4.61 -20.65
C ALA A 180 0.97 3.70 -21.46
N THR A 181 1.04 2.41 -21.11
CA THR A 181 2.05 1.49 -21.66
C THR A 181 1.51 0.52 -22.73
N GLY A 182 0.21 0.37 -22.83
CA GLY A 182 -0.45 -0.70 -23.61
C GLY A 182 -0.21 -2.11 -23.02
N ARG A 183 0.41 -2.23 -21.84
CA ARG A 183 0.81 -3.51 -21.24
C ARG A 183 -0.04 -3.81 -20.02
N LYS A 184 -0.49 -5.06 -19.91
CA LYS A 184 -1.30 -5.51 -18.78
C LYS A 184 -0.41 -6.08 -17.67
N THR A 185 -0.76 -5.77 -16.46
CA THR A 185 -0.16 -6.38 -15.26
C THR A 185 -0.80 -7.74 -15.03
N ARG A 186 -0.13 -8.82 -15.44
CA ARG A 186 -0.67 -10.17 -15.24
C ARG A 186 -0.59 -10.60 -13.77
N VAL A 187 0.53 -10.32 -13.12
CA VAL A 187 0.72 -10.58 -11.67
C VAL A 187 1.18 -9.30 -11.01
N CYS A 188 0.41 -8.87 -10.04
CA CYS A 188 0.65 -7.68 -9.23
C CYS A 188 1.03 -8.11 -7.82
N VAL A 189 2.28 -7.93 -7.46
CA VAL A 189 2.79 -8.23 -6.11
C VAL A 189 2.63 -7.00 -5.25
N ILE A 190 1.91 -7.14 -4.14
CA ILE A 190 1.56 -6.03 -3.24
C ILE A 190 1.85 -6.40 -1.79
N ASP A 191 2.09 -5.39 -0.95
CA ASP A 191 2.20 -5.61 0.48
C ASP A 191 0.84 -5.98 1.10
N ARG A 192 0.86 -6.43 2.34
CA ARG A 192 -0.31 -6.90 3.12
C ARG A 192 -1.47 -5.91 3.17
N GLU A 193 -1.19 -4.62 3.03
CA GLU A 193 -2.21 -3.57 2.96
C GLU A 193 -3.22 -3.75 1.81
N GLY A 194 -2.81 -4.40 0.71
CA GLY A 194 -3.64 -4.67 -0.46
C GLY A 194 -4.54 -5.90 -0.34
N ASN A 195 -4.49 -6.62 0.79
CA ASN A 195 -5.22 -7.88 0.95
C ASN A 195 -6.71 -7.65 1.24
N GLY A 196 -7.52 -7.52 0.20
CA GLY A 196 -8.98 -7.40 0.28
C GLY A 196 -9.69 -8.40 -0.63
N LEU A 197 -10.82 -8.94 -0.16
CA LEU A 197 -11.65 -9.84 -0.97
C LEU A 197 -12.21 -9.12 -2.21
N ASP A 198 -12.61 -7.87 -2.04
CA ASP A 198 -13.16 -7.05 -3.14
C ASP A 198 -12.11 -6.82 -4.23
N LEU A 199 -10.84 -6.60 -3.85
CA LEU A 199 -9.73 -6.49 -4.79
C LEU A 199 -9.50 -7.80 -5.55
N ALA A 200 -9.59 -8.94 -4.86
CA ALA A 200 -9.48 -10.26 -5.48
C ALA A 200 -10.59 -10.51 -6.51
N LEU A 201 -11.83 -10.15 -6.17
CA LEU A 201 -12.99 -10.28 -7.08
C LEU A 201 -12.84 -9.37 -8.29
N SER A 202 -12.44 -8.12 -8.09
CA SER A 202 -12.20 -7.16 -9.17
C SER A 202 -11.12 -7.67 -10.13
N GLY A 203 -9.99 -8.16 -9.61
CA GLY A 203 -8.94 -8.73 -10.44
C GLY A 203 -9.39 -9.95 -11.25
N ALA A 204 -10.23 -10.81 -10.67
CA ALA A 204 -10.76 -11.99 -11.34
C ALA A 204 -11.71 -11.65 -12.50
N GLN A 205 -12.36 -10.50 -12.47
CA GLN A 205 -13.30 -10.03 -13.50
C GLN A 205 -12.62 -9.32 -14.68
N CYS A 206 -11.34 -8.95 -14.56
CA CYS A 206 -10.59 -8.34 -15.65
C CYS A 206 -10.29 -9.34 -16.78
N HIS A 207 -10.15 -8.86 -18.01
CA HIS A 207 -9.79 -9.69 -19.16
C HIS A 207 -8.53 -9.15 -19.86
N PRO A 208 -7.38 -9.86 -19.81
CA PRO A 208 -7.10 -11.07 -19.00
C PRO A 208 -7.16 -10.77 -17.51
N PRO A 209 -7.47 -11.78 -16.67
CA PRO A 209 -7.62 -11.58 -15.26
C PRO A 209 -6.29 -11.12 -14.61
N HIS A 210 -6.39 -10.18 -13.67
CA HIS A 210 -5.26 -9.75 -12.86
C HIS A 210 -5.10 -10.67 -11.65
N SER A 211 -3.86 -11.04 -11.36
CA SER A 211 -3.52 -11.82 -10.19
C SER A 211 -2.84 -10.93 -9.15
N TYR A 212 -3.48 -10.75 -7.99
CA TYR A 212 -2.89 -10.06 -6.85
C TYR A 212 -2.21 -11.05 -5.93
N LEU A 213 -0.90 -10.92 -5.77
CA LEU A 213 -0.07 -11.76 -4.90
C LEU A 213 0.31 -10.96 -3.64
N THR A 214 -0.07 -11.47 -2.47
CA THR A 214 0.22 -10.84 -1.17
C THR A 214 0.29 -11.87 -0.05
N MET A 215 0.79 -11.46 1.12
CA MET A 215 0.74 -12.25 2.35
C MET A 215 -0.42 -11.83 3.26
N LEU A 216 -0.95 -12.76 4.02
CA LEU A 216 -1.95 -12.49 5.04
C LEU A 216 -1.31 -12.08 6.37
N ASP A 217 -1.95 -11.15 7.07
CA ASP A 217 -1.62 -10.89 8.47
C ASP A 217 -2.14 -12.02 9.38
N LYS A 218 -1.41 -12.30 10.44
CA LYS A 218 -1.81 -13.33 11.43
C LYS A 218 -3.22 -13.14 11.98
N ASN A 219 -3.72 -11.91 12.01
CA ASN A 219 -5.09 -11.59 12.44
C ASN A 219 -6.17 -12.08 11.46
N GLN A 220 -5.79 -12.38 10.22
CA GLN A 220 -6.71 -12.80 9.15
C GLN A 220 -6.88 -14.32 9.10
N TYR A 221 -5.99 -15.06 9.72
CA TYR A 221 -6.10 -16.51 9.89
C TYR A 221 -5.67 -16.90 11.30
N LYS A 222 -6.34 -17.89 11.89
CA LYS A 222 -6.06 -18.34 13.28
C LYS A 222 -5.30 -19.65 13.35
N SER A 223 -5.53 -20.55 12.40
CA SER A 223 -4.91 -21.87 12.42
C SER A 223 -4.91 -22.51 11.02
N LEU A 224 -4.13 -23.60 10.89
CA LEU A 224 -4.17 -24.47 9.70
C LEU A 224 -5.54 -25.09 9.43
N LYS A 225 -6.41 -25.19 10.44
CA LYS A 225 -7.77 -25.78 10.30
C LYS A 225 -8.65 -24.97 9.34
N ASP A 226 -8.36 -23.70 9.18
CA ASP A 226 -9.12 -22.81 8.29
C ASP A 226 -8.79 -23.05 6.80
N PHE A 227 -7.73 -23.83 6.52
CA PHE A 227 -7.25 -24.10 5.18
C PHE A 227 -7.28 -25.57 4.84
N LYS A 228 -7.75 -25.91 3.65
CA LYS A 228 -7.65 -27.24 3.07
C LYS A 228 -6.48 -27.30 2.09
N VAL A 229 -5.45 -28.05 2.44
CA VAL A 229 -4.28 -28.29 1.60
C VAL A 229 -4.67 -29.10 0.37
N THR A 230 -4.24 -28.66 -0.81
CA THR A 230 -4.60 -29.27 -2.11
C THR A 230 -3.43 -29.97 -2.80
N THR A 231 -2.20 -29.69 -2.37
CA THR A 231 -1.00 -30.34 -2.89
C THR A 231 -0.17 -30.93 -1.74
N PRO A 232 0.65 -31.94 -1.97
CA PRO A 232 1.64 -32.35 -0.99
C PRO A 232 2.53 -31.20 -0.53
N TRP A 233 3.01 -31.28 0.71
CA TRP A 233 4.00 -30.36 1.22
C TRP A 233 5.35 -30.59 0.53
N GLN A 234 5.90 -29.55 -0.07
CA GLN A 234 7.19 -29.57 -0.77
C GLN A 234 8.22 -28.79 0.03
N PRO A 235 9.46 -29.24 0.16
CA PRO A 235 10.54 -28.48 0.76
C PRO A 235 10.85 -27.24 -0.09
N LEU A 236 11.49 -26.23 0.52
CA LEU A 236 11.96 -25.01 -0.16
C LEU A 236 13.50 -25.02 -0.30
N ASP A 237 14.08 -26.18 -0.57
CA ASP A 237 15.54 -26.37 -0.69
C ASP A 237 16.11 -25.53 -1.84
N ASP A 238 15.45 -25.54 -2.98
CA ASP A 238 15.82 -24.78 -4.18
C ASP A 238 15.89 -23.24 -3.94
N LEU A 239 15.22 -22.78 -2.89
CA LEU A 239 15.26 -21.37 -2.46
C LEU A 239 16.21 -21.15 -1.27
N GLY A 240 17.09 -22.10 -0.96
CA GLY A 240 18.04 -22.02 0.16
C GLY A 240 17.37 -22.03 1.54
N LYS A 241 16.16 -22.60 1.65
CA LYS A 241 15.38 -22.66 2.91
C LYS A 241 14.94 -24.10 3.25
N PRO A 242 15.89 -25.04 3.46
CA PRO A 242 15.58 -26.47 3.69
C PRO A 242 14.76 -26.74 4.96
N HIS A 243 14.72 -25.78 5.88
CA HIS A 243 13.92 -25.87 7.12
C HIS A 243 12.44 -25.51 6.92
N LEU A 244 12.04 -25.10 5.72
CA LEU A 244 10.66 -24.73 5.38
C LEU A 244 10.06 -25.67 4.35
N GLN A 245 8.75 -25.83 4.42
CA GLN A 245 7.94 -26.54 3.42
C GLN A 245 6.72 -25.71 3.03
N ILE A 246 6.25 -25.92 1.81
CA ILE A 246 5.16 -25.16 1.20
C ILE A 246 4.12 -26.08 0.56
N ALA A 247 2.87 -25.63 0.54
CA ALA A 247 1.79 -26.32 -0.17
C ALA A 247 0.73 -25.34 -0.64
N TRP A 248 0.03 -25.68 -1.73
CA TRP A 248 -1.20 -24.97 -2.11
C TRP A 248 -2.37 -25.36 -1.21
N ALA A 249 -3.25 -24.38 -0.94
CA ALA A 249 -4.47 -24.60 -0.16
C ALA A 249 -5.60 -23.68 -0.67
N TYR A 250 -6.84 -23.99 -0.27
CA TYR A 250 -7.95 -23.04 -0.31
C TYR A 250 -8.48 -22.79 1.09
N TRP A 251 -9.04 -21.61 1.29
CA TRP A 251 -9.66 -21.23 2.56
C TRP A 251 -11.16 -21.51 2.51
N GLN A 252 -11.66 -22.19 3.52
CA GLN A 252 -13.07 -22.48 3.72
C GLN A 252 -13.45 -22.09 5.14
N SER A 253 -14.09 -20.93 5.29
CA SER A 253 -14.64 -20.52 6.58
C SER A 253 -15.92 -21.32 6.87
N GLU A 254 -16.01 -21.95 8.05
CA GLU A 254 -17.23 -22.61 8.52
C GLU A 254 -18.44 -21.68 8.58
N ALA A 255 -18.20 -20.38 8.85
CA ALA A 255 -19.23 -19.35 8.92
C ALA A 255 -19.73 -18.86 7.55
N LYS A 256 -18.93 -19.07 6.50
CA LYS A 256 -19.27 -18.71 5.12
C LYS A 256 -19.17 -20.00 4.29
N ARG A 257 -20.31 -20.57 3.91
CA ARG A 257 -20.38 -21.76 3.03
C ARG A 257 -19.73 -21.54 1.65
N GLN A 258 -19.28 -20.32 1.36
CA GLN A 258 -18.65 -19.94 0.11
C GLN A 258 -17.12 -20.08 0.18
N ARG A 259 -16.56 -20.74 -0.83
CA ARG A 259 -15.12 -20.84 -1.04
C ARG A 259 -14.59 -19.45 -1.43
N ASP A 260 -13.48 -19.03 -0.79
CA ASP A 260 -12.75 -17.83 -1.18
C ASP A 260 -12.21 -17.99 -2.61
N PRO A 261 -12.38 -17.02 -3.51
CA PRO A 261 -11.91 -17.11 -4.89
C PRO A 261 -10.38 -17.12 -5.02
N ARG A 262 -9.66 -16.72 -3.95
CA ARG A 262 -8.20 -16.75 -3.93
C ARG A 262 -7.68 -18.16 -3.71
N ARG A 263 -6.53 -18.43 -4.29
CA ARG A 263 -5.72 -19.60 -3.96
C ARG A 263 -4.68 -19.21 -2.93
N PHE A 264 -4.43 -20.06 -1.96
CA PHE A 264 -3.50 -19.78 -0.87
C PHE A 264 -2.30 -20.70 -0.96
N PHE A 265 -1.13 -20.19 -0.58
CA PHE A 265 0.02 -21.03 -0.29
C PHE A 265 0.37 -20.90 1.20
N LEU A 266 0.63 -22.03 1.79
CA LEU A 266 0.94 -22.16 3.21
C LEU A 266 2.43 -22.48 3.33
N VAL A 267 3.12 -21.74 4.20
CA VAL A 267 4.54 -22.00 4.50
C VAL A 267 4.67 -22.30 5.98
N ARG A 268 5.31 -23.41 6.31
CA ARG A 268 5.56 -23.81 7.68
C ARG A 268 6.96 -24.41 7.84
N PRO A 269 7.53 -24.46 9.07
CA PRO A 269 8.72 -25.23 9.33
C PRO A 269 8.49 -26.75 9.10
N VAL A 270 9.55 -27.47 8.78
CA VAL A 270 9.52 -28.92 8.62
C VAL A 270 9.13 -29.63 9.94
N ASP A 271 9.46 -29.07 11.09
CA ASP A 271 9.06 -29.51 12.42
C ASP A 271 7.55 -29.43 12.71
N LYS A 272 6.78 -28.97 11.74
CA LYS A 272 5.31 -28.81 11.78
C LYS A 272 4.80 -27.89 12.90
N SER A 273 5.63 -27.00 13.44
CA SER A 273 5.20 -26.04 14.45
C SER A 273 4.11 -25.09 13.91
N PRO A 274 2.87 -25.13 14.42
CA PRO A 274 1.78 -24.30 13.92
C PRO A 274 1.95 -22.81 14.25
N SER A 275 2.80 -22.48 15.22
CA SER A 275 3.06 -21.10 15.65
C SER A 275 3.81 -20.26 14.61
N ARG A 276 4.45 -20.91 13.63
CA ARG A 276 5.25 -20.28 12.58
C ARG A 276 4.62 -20.33 11.20
N LEU A 277 3.33 -20.63 11.11
CA LEU A 277 2.62 -20.64 9.84
C LEU A 277 2.61 -19.24 9.21
N ALA A 278 3.03 -19.14 7.97
CA ALA A 278 2.83 -18.00 7.11
C ALA A 278 1.87 -18.37 5.98
N VAL A 279 0.98 -17.45 5.61
CA VAL A 279 -0.03 -17.67 4.58
C VAL A 279 0.07 -16.56 3.56
N GLY A 280 0.29 -16.95 2.30
CA GLY A 280 0.14 -16.03 1.18
C GLY A 280 -1.09 -16.35 0.36
N CYS A 281 -1.57 -15.38 -0.41
CA CYS A 281 -2.68 -15.57 -1.32
C CYS A 281 -2.39 -14.95 -2.69
N ILE A 282 -2.95 -15.57 -3.70
CA ILE A 282 -2.94 -15.09 -5.08
C ILE A 282 -4.30 -15.31 -5.72
N CYS A 283 -4.75 -14.33 -6.48
CA CYS A 283 -5.96 -14.45 -7.28
C CYS A 283 -5.59 -15.02 -8.65
N GLN A 284 -6.14 -16.18 -9.00
CA GLN A 284 -5.93 -16.80 -10.31
C GLN A 284 -4.44 -16.93 -10.73
N PRO A 285 -3.64 -17.73 -10.02
CA PRO A 285 -2.26 -17.96 -10.42
C PRO A 285 -2.20 -18.59 -11.81
N PRO A 286 -1.15 -18.34 -12.60
CA PRO A 286 -0.89 -19.10 -13.81
C PRO A 286 -0.94 -20.61 -13.52
N SER A 287 -1.53 -21.40 -14.41
CA SER A 287 -1.71 -22.85 -14.22
C SER A 287 -0.38 -23.62 -14.05
N SER A 288 0.68 -23.07 -14.64
CA SER A 288 2.04 -23.63 -14.57
C SER A 288 2.77 -23.34 -13.23
N TRP A 289 2.21 -22.54 -12.35
CA TRP A 289 2.90 -22.16 -11.12
C TRP A 289 2.76 -23.20 -10.03
N HIS A 290 3.89 -23.53 -9.42
CA HIS A 290 3.98 -24.20 -8.13
C HIS A 290 3.80 -23.19 -6.98
N ALA A 291 3.54 -23.68 -5.77
CA ALA A 291 3.43 -22.83 -4.60
C ALA A 291 4.77 -22.10 -4.29
N SER A 292 5.89 -22.76 -4.57
CA SER A 292 7.24 -22.22 -4.49
C SER A 292 7.46 -21.00 -5.37
N ASP A 293 6.88 -20.98 -6.59
CA ASP A 293 7.01 -19.84 -7.50
C ASP A 293 6.33 -18.59 -6.93
N ALA A 294 5.10 -18.75 -6.41
CA ALA A 294 4.39 -17.65 -5.77
C ALA A 294 5.14 -17.11 -4.53
N TYR A 295 5.75 -18.02 -3.76
CA TYR A 295 6.57 -17.64 -2.61
C TYR A 295 7.85 -16.92 -3.03
N ALA A 296 8.57 -17.43 -4.02
CA ALA A 296 9.79 -16.83 -4.56
C ALA A 296 9.53 -15.42 -5.10
N ILE A 297 8.47 -15.27 -5.90
CA ILE A 297 8.07 -13.98 -6.46
C ILE A 297 7.70 -12.97 -5.36
N TYR A 298 6.91 -13.40 -4.35
CA TYR A 298 6.60 -12.48 -3.24
C TYR A 298 7.85 -12.04 -2.48
N HIS A 299 8.77 -12.94 -2.22
CA HIS A 299 10.04 -12.62 -1.55
C HIS A 299 11.00 -11.83 -2.44
N GLY A 300 10.92 -12.00 -3.76
CA GLY A 300 11.62 -11.17 -4.74
C GLY A 300 11.27 -9.67 -4.62
N ARG A 301 10.10 -9.34 -4.05
CA ARG A 301 9.72 -7.95 -3.73
C ARG A 301 10.79 -7.22 -2.93
N TRP A 302 11.45 -7.93 -2.00
CA TRP A 302 12.48 -7.32 -1.16
C TRP A 302 13.67 -6.82 -1.98
N ALA A 303 14.18 -7.63 -2.89
CA ALA A 303 15.29 -7.25 -3.76
C ALA A 303 14.85 -6.23 -4.84
N ASN A 304 13.69 -6.47 -5.45
CA ASN A 304 13.23 -5.74 -6.63
C ASN A 304 12.44 -4.46 -6.32
N GLN A 305 12.14 -4.16 -5.05
CA GLN A 305 11.40 -2.97 -4.67
C GLN A 305 12.00 -2.26 -3.46
N GLU A 306 12.21 -2.96 -2.33
CA GLU A 306 12.70 -2.33 -1.10
C GLU A 306 14.13 -1.81 -1.26
N HIS A 307 15.02 -2.58 -1.92
CA HIS A 307 16.37 -2.11 -2.24
C HIS A 307 16.33 -0.89 -3.17
N ARG A 308 15.42 -0.87 -4.16
CA ARG A 308 15.26 0.26 -5.06
C ARG A 308 14.79 1.53 -4.35
N PHE A 309 13.90 1.40 -3.38
CA PHE A 309 13.55 2.54 -2.51
C PHE A 309 14.74 3.05 -1.70
N ARG A 310 15.62 2.16 -1.22
CA ARG A 310 16.85 2.58 -0.53
C ARG A 310 17.76 3.39 -1.44
N GLU A 311 17.98 2.97 -2.68
CA GLU A 311 18.77 3.71 -3.67
C GLU A 311 18.12 5.07 -4.01
N MET A 312 16.81 5.13 -4.18
CA MET A 312 16.10 6.40 -4.38
C MET A 312 16.21 7.33 -3.16
N HIS A 313 16.32 6.78 -1.96
CA HIS A 313 16.60 7.60 -0.77
C HIS A 313 17.99 8.24 -0.82
N GLN A 314 18.98 7.59 -1.42
CA GLN A 314 20.32 8.18 -1.69
C GLN A 314 20.24 9.35 -2.70
N MET A 315 19.17 9.37 -3.53
CA MET A 315 18.83 10.48 -4.42
C MET A 315 17.85 11.47 -3.78
N ALA A 316 17.72 11.47 -2.45
CA ALA A 316 16.80 12.31 -1.69
C ALA A 316 15.31 12.12 -2.04
N LEU A 317 14.85 10.87 -2.14
CA LEU A 317 13.43 10.53 -2.33
C LEU A 317 12.52 11.20 -1.29
N SER A 318 13.01 11.38 -0.05
CA SER A 318 12.26 12.02 1.04
C SER A 318 12.14 13.54 0.92
N ALA A 319 12.83 14.19 -0.01
CA ALA A 319 12.74 15.63 -0.20
C ALA A 319 11.35 16.02 -0.72
N ASN A 320 10.81 17.11 -0.18
CA ASN A 320 9.50 17.64 -0.54
C ASN A 320 9.66 18.96 -1.28
N TYR A 321 8.99 19.12 -2.41
CA TYR A 321 9.05 20.30 -3.29
C TYR A 321 7.72 21.03 -3.40
N GLY A 322 6.60 20.35 -3.11
CA GLY A 322 5.27 20.93 -3.17
C GLY A 322 5.04 22.01 -2.12
N TYR A 323 4.19 22.97 -2.42
CA TYR A 323 3.71 24.00 -1.50
C TYR A 323 2.32 23.66 -0.95
N LEU A 324 1.93 24.30 0.14
CA LEU A 324 0.62 24.12 0.75
C LEU A 324 -0.47 24.72 -0.15
N ARG A 325 -1.58 23.99 -0.30
CA ARG A 325 -2.86 24.54 -0.74
C ARG A 325 -3.67 24.95 0.48
N ALA A 326 -4.27 26.12 0.42
CA ALA A 326 -5.20 26.56 1.46
C ALA A 326 -6.57 25.87 1.28
N ASN A 327 -7.23 25.60 2.39
CA ASN A 327 -8.68 25.32 2.51
C ASN A 327 -9.23 24.24 1.55
N ILE A 328 -8.87 23.01 1.78
CA ILE A 328 -9.56 21.85 1.20
C ILE A 328 -10.46 21.19 2.24
N PRO A 329 -11.53 20.48 1.81
CA PRO A 329 -12.36 19.68 2.72
C PRO A 329 -11.50 18.69 3.52
N ASN A 330 -11.72 18.61 4.83
CA ASN A 330 -11.00 17.71 5.70
C ASN A 330 -11.46 16.25 5.51
N ARG A 331 -10.96 15.61 4.45
CA ARG A 331 -11.29 14.21 4.10
C ARG A 331 -11.00 13.23 5.23
N THR A 332 -9.94 13.49 6.01
CA THR A 332 -9.62 12.64 7.18
C THR A 332 -10.67 12.77 8.27
N ALA A 333 -11.16 13.98 8.55
CA ALA A 333 -12.27 14.19 9.48
C ALA A 333 -13.57 13.55 8.94
N GLN A 334 -13.89 13.74 7.66
CA GLN A 334 -15.05 13.12 7.01
C GLN A 334 -15.03 11.59 7.11
N ARG A 335 -13.90 10.94 6.81
CA ARG A 335 -13.74 9.47 6.97
C ARG A 335 -13.89 9.01 8.42
N ARG A 336 -13.33 9.77 9.38
CA ARG A 336 -13.48 9.48 10.82
C ARG A 336 -14.92 9.63 11.26
N PHE A 337 -15.59 10.67 10.80
CA PHE A 337 -17.01 10.91 11.08
C PHE A 337 -17.87 9.76 10.55
N ALA A 338 -17.73 9.42 9.27
CA ALA A 338 -18.47 8.31 8.66
C ALA A 338 -18.20 6.97 9.35
N ALA A 339 -16.95 6.67 9.70
CA ALA A 339 -16.61 5.46 10.45
C ALA A 339 -17.19 5.45 11.87
N ALA A 340 -17.22 6.59 12.54
CA ALA A 340 -17.84 6.73 13.86
C ALA A 340 -19.37 6.57 13.77
N GLN A 341 -20.00 7.18 12.78
CA GLN A 341 -21.44 7.08 12.51
C GLN A 341 -21.84 5.63 12.22
N LYS A 342 -21.13 4.92 11.34
CA LYS A 342 -21.37 3.49 11.07
C LYS A 342 -21.27 2.63 12.34
N ARG A 343 -20.39 2.97 13.29
CA ARG A 343 -20.31 2.28 14.59
C ARG A 343 -21.51 2.58 15.48
N VAL A 344 -22.06 3.79 15.44
CA VAL A 344 -23.30 4.16 16.15
C VAL A 344 -24.46 3.34 15.60
N GLU A 345 -24.67 3.34 14.28
CA GLU A 345 -25.72 2.58 13.58
C GLU A 345 -25.66 1.08 13.91
N ALA A 346 -24.46 0.48 13.84
CA ALA A 346 -24.27 -0.91 14.21
C ALA A 346 -24.65 -1.20 15.69
N THR A 347 -24.42 -0.25 16.61
CA THR A 347 -24.80 -0.41 18.02
C THR A 347 -26.30 -0.27 18.20
N GLN A 348 -26.94 0.66 17.51
CA GLN A 348 -28.38 0.83 17.49
C GLN A 348 -29.10 -0.43 16.99
N HIS A 349 -28.60 -1.00 15.88
CA HIS A 349 -29.14 -2.27 15.37
C HIS A 349 -28.98 -3.42 16.39
N GLN A 350 -27.85 -3.49 17.11
CA GLN A 350 -27.66 -4.47 18.17
C GLN A 350 -28.63 -4.25 19.35
N LEU A 351 -28.92 -3.00 19.69
CA LEU A 351 -29.92 -2.66 20.71
C LEU A 351 -31.32 -3.10 20.31
N ILE A 352 -31.76 -2.80 19.10
CA ILE A 352 -33.06 -3.23 18.55
C ILE A 352 -33.18 -4.76 18.60
N THR A 353 -32.15 -5.47 18.11
CA THR A 353 -32.13 -6.94 18.13
C THR A 353 -32.22 -7.49 19.57
N ASN A 354 -31.53 -6.85 20.52
CA ASN A 354 -31.57 -7.27 21.92
C ASN A 354 -32.94 -6.96 22.56
N GLN A 355 -33.59 -5.84 22.20
CA GLN A 355 -34.94 -5.51 22.64
C GLN A 355 -35.94 -6.54 22.15
N HIS A 356 -35.95 -6.92 20.89
CA HIS A 356 -36.83 -7.98 20.37
C HIS A 356 -36.66 -9.31 21.12
N ARG A 357 -35.45 -9.65 21.54
CA ARG A 357 -35.19 -10.84 22.35
C ARG A 357 -35.76 -10.71 23.76
N LEU A 358 -35.67 -9.53 24.37
CA LEU A 358 -36.29 -9.25 25.68
C LEU A 358 -37.80 -9.35 25.60
N ASP A 359 -38.41 -8.74 24.58
CA ASP A 359 -39.85 -8.76 24.36
C ASP A 359 -40.35 -10.21 24.13
N TYR A 360 -39.61 -10.99 23.36
CA TYR A 360 -39.93 -12.41 23.17
C TYR A 360 -39.92 -13.19 24.48
N GLN A 361 -38.91 -13.00 25.33
CA GLN A 361 -38.84 -13.70 26.62
C GLN A 361 -39.90 -13.21 27.59
N ALA A 362 -40.23 -11.91 27.62
CA ALA A 362 -41.31 -11.35 28.42
C ALA A 362 -42.67 -11.95 28.00
N ASN A 363 -42.96 -11.99 26.71
CA ASN A 363 -44.17 -12.60 26.18
C ASN A 363 -44.25 -14.10 26.47
N ARG A 364 -43.14 -14.80 26.44
CA ARG A 364 -43.06 -16.22 26.80
C ARG A 364 -43.38 -16.44 28.27
N ILE A 365 -42.86 -15.61 29.17
CA ILE A 365 -43.18 -15.65 30.61
C ILE A 365 -44.66 -15.36 30.81
N ALA A 366 -45.22 -14.30 30.22
CA ALA A 366 -46.61 -13.94 30.34
C ALA A 366 -47.53 -15.07 29.92
N ARG A 367 -47.34 -15.68 28.76
CA ARG A 367 -48.15 -16.84 28.29
C ARG A 367 -48.06 -18.03 29.26
N TRP A 368 -46.88 -18.30 29.79
CA TRP A 368 -46.68 -19.38 30.74
C TRP A 368 -47.39 -19.12 32.07
N THR A 369 -47.29 -17.91 32.57
CA THR A 369 -47.98 -17.51 33.81
C THR A 369 -49.49 -17.61 33.64
N THR A 370 -50.07 -17.05 32.56
CA THR A 370 -51.49 -17.14 32.27
C THR A 370 -51.98 -18.60 32.15
N HIS A 371 -51.23 -19.44 31.47
CA HIS A 371 -51.58 -20.86 31.34
C HIS A 371 -51.49 -21.60 32.69
N PHE A 372 -50.54 -21.23 33.52
CA PHE A 372 -50.42 -21.81 34.87
C PHE A 372 -51.60 -21.34 35.76
N GLU A 373 -51.94 -20.05 35.76
CA GLU A 373 -53.06 -19.47 36.53
C GLU A 373 -54.39 -20.13 36.17
N LEU A 374 -54.61 -20.34 34.86
CA LEU A 374 -55.84 -21.02 34.41
C LEU A 374 -55.93 -22.45 34.95
N ARG A 375 -54.86 -23.22 34.85
CA ARG A 375 -54.76 -24.58 35.38
C ARG A 375 -54.90 -24.59 36.91
N TRP A 376 -54.29 -23.64 37.58
CA TRP A 376 -54.28 -23.53 39.01
C TRP A 376 -55.73 -23.22 39.54
N THR A 377 -56.39 -22.27 38.90
CA THR A 377 -57.78 -21.94 39.24
C THR A 377 -58.73 -23.15 39.15
N THR A 378 -58.58 -23.92 38.05
CA THR A 378 -59.36 -25.17 37.87
C THR A 378 -59.04 -26.20 38.96
N ARG A 379 -57.76 -26.38 39.32
CA ARG A 379 -57.33 -27.30 40.37
C ARG A 379 -57.79 -26.86 41.76
N CYS A 380 -57.72 -25.57 42.05
CA CYS A 380 -58.25 -25.02 43.32
C CYS A 380 -59.75 -25.19 43.47
N THR A 381 -60.52 -25.04 42.38
CA THR A 381 -61.95 -25.28 42.36
C THR A 381 -62.28 -26.76 42.66
N LEU A 382 -61.60 -27.67 41.98
CA LEU A 382 -61.70 -29.10 42.18
C LEU A 382 -61.35 -29.52 43.63
N CYS A 383 -60.28 -28.93 44.17
CA CYS A 383 -59.85 -29.16 45.55
C CYS A 383 -60.94 -28.75 46.57
N ARG A 384 -61.57 -27.58 46.37
CA ARG A 384 -62.70 -27.11 47.20
C ARG A 384 -63.88 -28.01 47.10
N GLU A 385 -64.29 -28.46 45.92
CA GLU A 385 -65.38 -29.41 45.72
C GLU A 385 -65.13 -30.75 46.42
N LEU A 386 -63.91 -31.29 46.27
CA LEU A 386 -63.49 -32.53 46.93
C LEU A 386 -63.51 -32.37 48.45
N HIS A 387 -63.05 -31.24 48.97
CA HIS A 387 -63.12 -30.95 50.41
C HIS A 387 -64.55 -30.85 50.93
N HIS A 388 -65.48 -30.15 50.25
CA HIS A 388 -66.87 -30.04 50.57
C HIS A 388 -67.56 -31.41 50.53
N ARG A 389 -67.31 -32.23 49.53
CA ARG A 389 -67.87 -33.61 49.48
C ARG A 389 -67.39 -34.46 50.66
N LEU A 390 -66.12 -34.30 51.07
CA LEU A 390 -65.54 -35.02 52.19
C LEU A 390 -66.16 -34.64 53.55
N GLN A 391 -66.49 -33.37 53.72
CA GLN A 391 -67.17 -32.90 54.92
C GLN A 391 -68.60 -33.52 55.11
N ASN A 392 -69.27 -33.79 54.00
CA ASN A 392 -70.67 -34.33 53.99
C ASN A 392 -70.67 -35.88 53.90
N MET A 393 -69.53 -36.58 53.99
CA MET A 393 -69.45 -38.03 53.99
C MET A 393 -69.57 -38.63 55.44
N PRO A 394 -70.32 -39.67 55.65
CA PRO A 394 -70.36 -40.38 56.95
C PRO A 394 -68.99 -41.06 57.24
N GLU A 395 -68.61 -41.20 58.50
CA GLU A 395 -67.39 -41.87 58.93
C GLU A 395 -67.37 -43.33 58.47
N SER A 396 -66.53 -43.63 57.51
CA SER A 396 -66.40 -44.95 56.88
C SER A 396 -65.01 -45.12 56.26
N LEU A 397 -64.68 -46.37 55.93
CA LEU A 397 -63.47 -46.67 55.18
C LEU A 397 -63.39 -45.86 53.88
N THR A 398 -64.50 -45.56 53.27
CA THR A 398 -64.59 -44.73 52.03
C THR A 398 -64.16 -43.29 52.28
N ARG A 399 -64.52 -42.73 53.45
CA ARG A 399 -64.07 -41.38 53.85
C ARG A 399 -62.55 -41.32 54.04
N LEU A 400 -61.96 -42.35 54.64
CA LEU A 400 -60.50 -42.44 54.82
C LEU A 400 -59.78 -42.52 53.47
N HIS A 401 -60.28 -43.28 52.49
CA HIS A 401 -59.78 -43.34 51.15
C HIS A 401 -59.91 -41.99 50.41
N ALA A 402 -61.01 -41.31 50.56
CA ALA A 402 -61.20 -39.97 49.97
C ALA A 402 -60.28 -38.90 50.60
N GLN A 403 -60.03 -38.97 51.93
CA GLN A 403 -59.05 -38.13 52.62
C GLN A 403 -57.63 -38.32 52.07
N ARG A 404 -57.16 -39.57 51.88
CA ARG A 404 -55.88 -39.89 51.30
C ARG A 404 -55.75 -39.42 49.86
N ARG A 405 -56.84 -39.48 49.09
CA ARG A 405 -56.89 -39.01 47.70
C ARG A 405 -56.80 -37.47 47.64
N LEU A 406 -57.51 -36.77 48.54
CA LEU A 406 -57.40 -35.29 48.65
C LEU A 406 -55.96 -34.85 49.05
N ALA A 407 -55.38 -35.53 50.06
CA ALA A 407 -54.04 -35.23 50.51
C ALA A 407 -52.95 -35.42 49.36
N ARG A 408 -53.12 -36.50 48.58
CA ARG A 408 -52.26 -36.71 47.38
C ARG A 408 -52.49 -35.58 46.36
N PHE A 409 -53.70 -35.20 46.05
CA PHE A 409 -54.02 -34.13 45.12
C PHE A 409 -53.47 -32.78 45.59
N GLN A 410 -53.53 -32.49 46.89
CA GLN A 410 -52.93 -31.26 47.47
C GLN A 410 -51.40 -31.25 47.35
N ALA A 411 -50.75 -32.40 47.60
CA ALA A 411 -49.31 -32.53 47.42
C ALA A 411 -48.88 -32.35 45.95
N GLU A 412 -49.66 -32.89 45.00
CA GLU A 412 -49.43 -32.67 43.56
C GLU A 412 -49.62 -31.20 43.17
N CYS A 413 -50.62 -30.52 43.73
CA CYS A 413 -50.79 -29.08 43.51
C CYS A 413 -49.61 -28.24 44.05
N GLN A 414 -49.12 -28.56 45.24
CA GLN A 414 -47.90 -27.89 45.80
C GLN A 414 -46.67 -28.15 44.97
N ALA A 415 -46.47 -29.39 44.49
CA ALA A 415 -45.36 -29.71 43.61
C ALA A 415 -45.42 -28.94 42.27
N ASP A 416 -46.62 -28.77 41.70
CA ASP A 416 -46.80 -27.97 40.48
C ASP A 416 -46.45 -26.49 40.68
N VAL A 417 -46.83 -25.89 41.83
CA VAL A 417 -46.47 -24.50 42.19
C VAL A 417 -44.97 -24.35 42.29
N LEU A 418 -44.31 -25.25 43.02
CA LEU A 418 -42.86 -25.26 43.17
C LEU A 418 -42.14 -25.40 41.82
N SER A 419 -42.60 -26.33 40.98
CA SER A 419 -42.08 -26.53 39.62
C SER A 419 -42.24 -25.28 38.76
N HIS A 420 -43.39 -24.61 38.82
CA HIS A 420 -43.64 -23.37 38.10
C HIS A 420 -42.71 -22.26 38.57
N GLN A 421 -42.56 -22.06 39.88
CA GLN A 421 -41.62 -21.07 40.45
C GLN A 421 -40.19 -21.33 40.06
N GLN A 422 -39.72 -22.58 40.12
CA GLN A 422 -38.36 -22.95 39.70
C GLN A 422 -38.12 -22.64 38.22
N ARG A 423 -39.10 -22.93 37.35
CA ARG A 423 -39.02 -22.62 35.91
C ARG A 423 -38.98 -21.12 35.66
N LEU A 424 -39.81 -20.31 36.31
CA LEU A 424 -39.79 -18.85 36.23
C LEU A 424 -38.42 -18.28 36.66
N THR A 425 -37.90 -18.72 37.79
CA THR A 425 -36.58 -18.32 38.29
C THR A 425 -35.47 -18.70 37.32
N THR A 426 -35.60 -19.86 36.69
CA THR A 426 -34.62 -20.30 35.68
C THR A 426 -34.61 -19.41 34.45
N ILE A 427 -35.82 -19.07 33.92
CA ILE A 427 -35.94 -18.18 32.75
C ILE A 427 -35.45 -16.77 33.11
N GLN A 428 -35.81 -16.24 34.27
CA GLN A 428 -35.34 -14.94 34.73
C GLN A 428 -33.80 -14.89 34.79
N ASN A 429 -33.19 -15.85 35.45
CA ASN A 429 -31.75 -15.82 35.70
C ASN A 429 -30.92 -16.20 34.47
N LYS A 430 -31.35 -17.17 33.65
CA LYS A 430 -30.58 -17.63 32.50
C LYS A 430 -30.85 -16.82 31.23
N ASP A 431 -32.06 -16.32 31.03
CA ASP A 431 -32.45 -15.68 29.76
C ASP A 431 -32.62 -14.16 29.91
N LEU A 432 -33.36 -13.67 30.90
CA LEU A 432 -33.70 -12.25 31.03
C LEU A 432 -32.56 -11.40 31.60
N VAL A 433 -31.99 -11.80 32.71
CA VAL A 433 -30.92 -11.02 33.38
C VAL A 433 -29.69 -10.81 32.49
N PRO A 434 -29.16 -11.81 31.72
CA PRO A 434 -28.09 -11.59 30.80
C PRO A 434 -28.43 -10.63 29.65
N LEU A 435 -29.68 -10.69 29.13
CA LEU A 435 -30.15 -9.78 28.07
C LEU A 435 -30.25 -8.34 28.58
N GLN A 436 -30.76 -8.13 29.79
CA GLN A 436 -30.82 -6.80 30.43
C GLN A 436 -29.43 -6.22 30.68
N ARG A 437 -28.47 -7.04 31.18
CA ARG A 437 -27.07 -6.63 31.34
C ARG A 437 -26.43 -6.24 29.99
N LYS A 438 -26.71 -7.04 28.96
CA LYS A 438 -26.21 -6.75 27.61
C LYS A 438 -26.80 -5.44 27.06
N ARG A 439 -28.09 -5.17 27.30
CA ARG A 439 -28.74 -3.91 26.93
C ARG A 439 -28.02 -2.72 27.58
N ALA A 440 -27.84 -2.73 28.89
CA ALA A 440 -27.15 -1.67 29.62
C ALA A 440 -25.69 -1.42 29.08
N GLN A 441 -24.97 -2.50 28.75
CA GLN A 441 -23.65 -2.38 28.13
C GLN A 441 -23.71 -1.74 26.74
N LEU A 442 -24.73 -2.08 25.94
CA LEU A 442 -24.90 -1.50 24.60
C LEU A 442 -25.30 -0.03 24.68
N GLU A 443 -26.16 0.35 25.62
CA GLU A 443 -26.53 1.75 25.87
C GLU A 443 -25.31 2.59 26.28
N THR A 444 -24.49 2.09 27.21
CA THR A 444 -23.22 2.75 27.59
C THR A 444 -22.28 2.90 26.39
N ARG A 445 -22.19 1.87 25.56
CA ARG A 445 -21.39 1.94 24.31
C ARG A 445 -21.95 2.95 23.34
N LEU A 446 -23.26 3.04 23.19
CA LEU A 446 -23.91 3.98 22.29
C LEU A 446 -23.58 5.42 22.68
N VAL A 447 -23.74 5.77 23.96
CA VAL A 447 -23.41 7.10 24.48
C VAL A 447 -21.93 7.45 24.20
N LYS A 448 -21.00 6.52 24.48
CA LYS A 448 -19.57 6.73 24.19
C LYS A 448 -19.30 6.95 22.70
N ARG A 449 -19.95 6.20 21.83
CA ARG A 449 -19.81 6.31 20.38
C ARG A 449 -20.43 7.60 19.83
N GLN A 450 -21.57 8.01 20.36
CA GLN A 450 -22.21 9.29 20.02
C GLN A 450 -21.31 10.46 20.40
N LYS A 451 -20.71 10.43 21.58
CA LYS A 451 -19.72 11.44 22.00
C LYS A 451 -18.54 11.49 21.03
N ALA A 452 -18.08 10.34 20.54
CA ALA A 452 -16.99 10.28 19.57
C ALA A 452 -17.37 10.90 18.21
N VAL A 453 -18.62 10.76 17.76
CA VAL A 453 -19.15 11.45 16.56
C VAL A 453 -19.14 12.97 16.77
N ASN A 454 -19.67 13.43 17.91
CA ASN A 454 -19.81 14.86 18.21
C ASN A 454 -18.45 15.57 18.43
N THR A 455 -17.37 14.82 18.70
CA THR A 455 -16.01 15.38 18.85
C THR A 455 -15.27 15.56 17.54
N VAL A 456 -15.81 15.08 16.40
CA VAL A 456 -15.18 15.27 15.08
C VAL A 456 -15.62 16.61 14.51
N SER A 457 -14.69 17.59 14.50
CA SER A 457 -14.92 18.86 13.81
C SER A 457 -14.65 18.69 12.31
N LEU A 458 -15.70 18.85 11.50
CA LEU A 458 -15.61 18.81 10.02
C LEU A 458 -15.09 20.13 9.45
N ASP A 459 -15.26 21.23 10.16
CA ASP A 459 -14.91 22.59 9.73
C ASP A 459 -13.46 22.96 10.07
N SER A 460 -12.70 22.02 10.64
CA SER A 460 -11.29 22.27 10.95
C SER A 460 -10.50 22.54 9.68
N PRO A 461 -9.71 23.64 9.61
CA PRO A 461 -8.86 23.90 8.46
C PRO A 461 -7.99 22.69 8.13
N PHE A 462 -8.01 22.27 6.86
CA PHE A 462 -7.24 21.16 6.37
C PHE A 462 -6.50 21.58 5.10
N TYR A 463 -5.24 21.19 5.02
CA TYR A 463 -4.35 21.65 3.97
C TYR A 463 -3.85 20.46 3.17
N GLU A 464 -3.68 20.62 1.88
CA GLU A 464 -3.06 19.63 1.01
C GLU A 464 -1.86 20.25 0.29
N ARG A 465 -0.81 19.46 0.09
CA ARG A 465 0.30 19.88 -0.75
C ARG A 465 -0.05 19.81 -2.23
N ASN A 466 0.59 20.67 -3.01
CA ASN A 466 0.60 20.51 -4.45
C ASN A 466 1.50 19.35 -4.83
N LEU A 467 0.92 18.23 -5.23
CA LEU A 467 1.65 17.02 -5.58
C LEU A 467 2.34 17.09 -6.94
N ASN A 468 1.88 17.95 -7.88
CA ASN A 468 2.42 18.02 -9.24
C ASN A 468 3.91 18.43 -9.26
N LYS A 469 4.31 19.32 -8.35
CA LYS A 469 5.72 19.74 -8.25
C LYS A 469 6.61 18.64 -7.71
N ASP A 470 6.14 17.90 -6.70
CA ASP A 470 6.81 16.72 -6.17
C ASP A 470 6.89 15.63 -7.23
N LEU A 471 5.82 15.41 -8.01
CA LEU A 471 5.76 14.44 -9.09
C LEU A 471 6.85 14.70 -10.14
N VAL A 472 7.00 15.93 -10.64
CA VAL A 472 8.05 16.27 -11.61
C VAL A 472 9.44 15.94 -11.08
N MET A 473 9.74 16.30 -9.83
CA MET A 473 11.03 15.99 -9.23
C MET A 473 11.25 14.49 -9.02
N MET A 474 10.20 13.73 -8.70
CA MET A 474 10.32 12.28 -8.56
C MET A 474 10.53 11.60 -9.92
N ILE A 475 9.90 12.11 -10.98
CA ILE A 475 10.16 11.67 -12.35
C ILE A 475 11.62 11.90 -12.73
N CYS A 476 12.18 13.08 -12.44
CA CYS A 476 13.62 13.35 -12.67
C CYS A 476 14.51 12.32 -11.98
N LYS A 477 14.22 11.98 -10.72
CA LYS A 477 14.99 10.97 -9.98
C LYS A 477 14.80 9.55 -10.53
N MET A 478 13.60 9.22 -10.99
CA MET A 478 13.32 7.94 -11.62
C MET A 478 14.03 7.77 -12.95
N ILE A 479 14.11 8.84 -13.76
CA ILE A 479 14.91 8.86 -14.99
C ILE A 479 16.37 8.58 -14.66
N LEU A 480 16.93 9.28 -13.67
CA LEU A 480 18.32 9.09 -13.27
C LEU A 480 18.58 7.66 -12.76
N LEU A 481 17.66 7.10 -11.98
CA LEU A 481 17.80 5.73 -11.48
C LEU A 481 17.74 4.70 -12.62
N ASN A 482 16.83 4.86 -13.55
CA ASN A 482 16.78 3.99 -14.74
C ASN A 482 18.01 4.15 -15.63
N ALA A 483 18.53 5.37 -15.79
CA ALA A 483 19.80 5.59 -16.48
C ALA A 483 20.97 4.92 -15.75
N HIS A 484 20.98 4.96 -14.41
CA HIS A 484 21.98 4.25 -13.60
C HIS A 484 21.93 2.73 -13.84
N TYR A 485 20.75 2.11 -13.82
CA TYR A 485 20.62 0.67 -14.11
C TYR A 485 21.03 0.34 -15.54
N TYR A 486 20.65 1.18 -16.50
CA TYR A 486 21.09 1.01 -17.86
C TYR A 486 22.63 1.06 -18.00
N VAL A 487 23.28 1.99 -17.29
CA VAL A 487 24.76 2.05 -17.24
C VAL A 487 25.35 0.79 -16.61
N GLN A 488 24.76 0.29 -15.52
CA GLN A 488 25.21 -0.94 -14.86
C GLN A 488 25.10 -2.16 -15.77
N GLU A 489 23.99 -2.32 -16.46
CA GLU A 489 23.70 -3.49 -17.30
C GLU A 489 24.52 -3.51 -18.60
N HIS A 490 24.79 -2.34 -19.17
CA HIS A 490 25.40 -2.26 -20.50
C HIS A 490 26.86 -1.79 -20.51
N PHE A 491 27.29 -1.04 -19.51
CA PHE A 491 28.64 -0.43 -19.52
C PHE A 491 29.52 -0.84 -18.33
N CYS A 492 29.02 -1.49 -17.29
CA CYS A 492 29.84 -1.98 -16.19
C CYS A 492 30.17 -3.46 -16.41
N VAL A 493 31.48 -3.79 -16.49
CA VAL A 493 31.93 -5.17 -16.71
C VAL A 493 32.18 -5.91 -15.40
N SER A 494 32.70 -5.22 -14.37
CA SER A 494 32.97 -5.86 -13.08
C SER A 494 31.69 -6.17 -12.32
N GLU A 495 31.65 -7.35 -11.69
CA GLU A 495 30.53 -7.74 -10.83
C GLU A 495 30.31 -6.73 -9.68
N GLU A 496 31.40 -6.14 -9.19
CA GLU A 496 31.36 -5.09 -8.17
C GLU A 496 30.56 -3.86 -8.64
N TRP A 497 30.81 -3.36 -9.86
CA TRP A 497 30.12 -2.20 -10.40
C TRP A 497 28.71 -2.53 -10.90
N GLN A 498 28.48 -3.74 -11.42
CA GLN A 498 27.14 -4.20 -11.81
C GLN A 498 26.18 -4.31 -10.63
N LYS A 499 26.70 -4.61 -9.42
CA LYS A 499 25.91 -4.72 -8.18
C LYS A 499 26.03 -3.50 -7.27
N ALA A 500 26.78 -2.47 -7.68
CA ALA A 500 27.02 -1.30 -6.85
C ALA A 500 25.74 -0.46 -6.67
N GLU A 501 25.49 0.02 -5.46
CA GLU A 501 24.44 1.00 -5.23
C GLU A 501 24.78 2.34 -5.91
N PHE A 502 23.75 3.15 -6.21
CA PHE A 502 23.90 4.46 -6.82
C PHE A 502 24.97 5.34 -6.13
N ALA A 503 25.02 5.35 -4.78
CA ALA A 503 26.00 6.14 -4.04
C ALA A 503 27.46 5.72 -4.35
N THR A 504 27.71 4.44 -4.56
CA THR A 504 29.03 3.89 -4.89
C THR A 504 29.46 4.31 -6.30
N LEU A 505 28.61 4.07 -7.32
CA LEU A 505 28.93 4.50 -8.68
C LEU A 505 28.96 6.02 -8.81
N ARG A 506 28.15 6.74 -8.04
CA ARG A 506 28.25 8.20 -7.98
C ARG A 506 29.64 8.64 -7.54
N ALA A 507 30.18 8.07 -6.47
CA ALA A 507 31.50 8.43 -5.96
C ALA A 507 32.64 8.05 -6.92
N HIS A 508 32.54 6.88 -7.56
CA HIS A 508 33.61 6.35 -8.37
C HIS A 508 33.52 6.73 -9.85
N LEU A 509 32.34 6.92 -10.40
CA LEU A 509 32.16 7.17 -11.83
C LEU A 509 31.48 8.55 -12.08
N TYR A 510 30.29 8.82 -11.54
CA TYR A 510 29.51 10.01 -11.92
C TYR A 510 30.08 11.34 -11.41
N GLN A 511 30.80 11.33 -10.27
CA GLN A 511 31.51 12.49 -9.71
C GLN A 511 33.01 12.48 -10.04
N LYS A 512 33.48 11.52 -10.85
CA LYS A 512 34.85 11.49 -11.23
C LYS A 512 35.20 12.77 -11.99
N PRO A 513 36.26 13.51 -11.61
CA PRO A 513 36.72 14.67 -12.38
C PRO A 513 37.02 14.28 -13.81
N GLY A 514 36.59 15.08 -14.74
CA GLY A 514 36.81 14.84 -16.17
C GLY A 514 36.88 16.15 -16.94
N LEU A 515 37.37 16.06 -18.15
CA LEU A 515 37.48 17.14 -19.13
C LEU A 515 36.60 16.80 -20.33
N ILE A 516 35.86 17.76 -20.83
CA ILE A 516 35.04 17.62 -22.02
C ILE A 516 35.62 18.53 -23.11
N ARG A 517 35.96 17.97 -24.26
CA ARG A 517 36.31 18.71 -25.46
C ARG A 517 35.30 18.44 -26.55
N VAL A 518 34.85 19.51 -27.16
CA VAL A 518 33.83 19.46 -28.22
C VAL A 518 34.55 19.76 -29.55
N TRP A 519 34.48 18.83 -30.46
CA TRP A 519 34.96 18.94 -31.82
C TRP A 519 33.76 18.99 -32.80
N ALA A 520 34.03 19.27 -34.06
CA ALA A 520 32.96 19.31 -35.06
C ALA A 520 32.19 17.99 -35.17
N GLU A 521 32.88 16.83 -35.07
CA GLU A 521 32.33 15.51 -35.31
C GLU A 521 32.22 14.64 -34.06
N ARG A 522 32.84 15.05 -32.94
CA ARG A 522 32.88 14.26 -31.72
C ARG A 522 32.95 15.11 -30.46
N VAL A 523 32.45 14.54 -29.39
CA VAL A 523 32.64 15.02 -28.01
C VAL A 523 33.57 14.03 -27.31
N GLU A 524 34.70 14.50 -26.83
CA GLU A 524 35.66 13.65 -26.11
C GLU A 524 35.61 13.96 -24.62
N VAL A 525 35.41 12.91 -23.82
CA VAL A 525 35.38 12.96 -22.36
C VAL A 525 36.59 12.20 -21.82
N VAL A 526 37.47 12.91 -21.13
CA VAL A 526 38.67 12.33 -20.51
C VAL A 526 38.52 12.35 -19.01
N LEU A 527 38.40 11.16 -18.40
CA LEU A 527 38.30 11.01 -16.96
C LEU A 527 39.68 11.08 -16.32
N LYS A 528 39.77 11.68 -15.14
CA LYS A 528 40.95 11.69 -14.32
C LYS A 528 41.37 10.26 -13.95
N PRO A 529 42.65 9.88 -13.93
CA PRO A 529 43.09 8.53 -13.59
C PRO A 529 42.70 8.15 -12.16
N TYR A 530 42.53 6.86 -11.91
CA TYR A 530 42.21 6.31 -10.60
C TYR A 530 43.48 5.97 -9.83
N ARG A 531 43.46 6.17 -8.53
CA ARG A 531 44.58 5.81 -7.64
C ARG A 531 44.75 4.28 -7.53
N TYR A 532 43.66 3.52 -7.61
CA TYR A 532 43.67 2.07 -7.49
C TYR A 532 43.57 1.42 -8.86
N ALA A 533 44.50 0.51 -9.16
CA ALA A 533 44.63 -0.13 -10.47
C ALA A 533 43.34 -0.88 -10.92
N HIS A 534 42.66 -1.55 -10.00
CA HIS A 534 41.39 -2.25 -10.30
C HIS A 534 40.27 -1.27 -10.73
N LEU A 535 40.16 -0.10 -10.08
CA LEU A 535 39.16 0.91 -10.47
C LEU A 535 39.52 1.57 -11.80
N GLN A 536 40.84 1.76 -12.07
CA GLN A 536 41.34 2.23 -13.38
C GLN A 536 40.88 1.25 -14.47
N GLN A 537 41.17 -0.03 -14.29
CA GLN A 537 40.78 -1.08 -15.23
C GLN A 537 39.25 -1.13 -15.44
N TYR A 538 38.46 -1.10 -14.38
CA TYR A 538 37.00 -1.11 -14.50
C TYR A 538 36.47 0.09 -15.31
N ALA A 539 37.04 1.27 -15.08
CA ALA A 539 36.63 2.47 -15.79
C ALA A 539 37.07 2.44 -17.27
N GLU A 540 38.26 1.93 -17.56
CA GLU A 540 38.76 1.77 -18.95
C GLU A 540 37.90 0.78 -19.73
N GLU A 541 37.53 -0.35 -19.12
CA GLU A 541 36.64 -1.32 -19.74
C GLU A 541 35.24 -0.74 -19.95
N SER A 542 34.70 0.02 -18.98
CA SER A 542 33.44 0.72 -19.12
C SER A 542 33.47 1.75 -20.25
N CYS A 543 34.54 2.53 -20.38
CA CYS A 543 34.73 3.45 -21.49
C CYS A 543 34.79 2.72 -22.85
N ARG A 544 35.43 1.55 -22.90
CA ARG A 544 35.49 0.73 -24.12
C ARG A 544 34.11 0.27 -24.58
N LEU A 545 33.27 -0.22 -23.64
CA LEU A 545 31.87 -0.60 -23.94
C LEU A 545 31.03 0.61 -24.37
N PHE A 546 31.19 1.73 -23.68
CA PHE A 546 30.50 2.97 -24.02
C PHE A 546 30.85 3.43 -25.44
N ASN A 547 32.13 3.42 -25.81
CA ASN A 547 32.59 3.79 -27.15
C ASN A 547 32.11 2.81 -28.23
N ALA A 548 32.01 1.52 -27.91
CA ALA A 548 31.46 0.50 -28.83
C ALA A 548 29.97 0.70 -29.12
N ALA A 549 29.23 1.36 -28.23
CA ALA A 549 27.81 1.68 -28.42
C ALA A 549 27.59 2.85 -29.41
N LEU A 550 28.63 3.55 -29.85
CA LEU A 550 28.60 4.66 -30.82
C LEU A 550 27.54 5.72 -30.48
N LEU A 551 27.40 6.07 -29.22
CA LEU A 551 26.41 7.04 -28.75
C LEU A 551 26.73 8.42 -29.33
N GLN A 552 25.67 9.14 -29.70
CA GLN A 552 25.76 10.48 -30.27
C GLN A 552 25.02 11.48 -29.37
N ASP A 553 25.49 12.72 -29.40
CA ASP A 553 24.78 13.84 -28.81
C ASP A 553 23.63 14.33 -29.74
N GLU A 554 22.94 15.37 -29.33
CA GLU A 554 21.83 15.97 -30.06
C GLU A 554 22.23 16.61 -31.41
N HIS A 555 23.51 16.84 -31.64
CA HIS A 555 24.07 17.35 -32.87
C HIS A 555 24.61 16.24 -33.78
N GLY A 556 24.43 14.96 -33.42
CA GLY A 556 24.94 13.80 -34.16
C GLY A 556 26.42 13.55 -33.97
N ARG A 557 27.09 14.22 -33.01
CA ARG A 557 28.53 14.03 -32.75
C ARG A 557 28.74 12.79 -31.90
N CYS A 558 29.68 11.92 -32.31
CA CYS A 558 29.99 10.73 -31.50
C CYS A 558 30.61 11.13 -30.16
N ILE A 559 30.09 10.53 -29.06
CA ILE A 559 30.64 10.71 -27.73
C ILE A 559 31.68 9.63 -27.49
N VAL A 560 32.93 10.04 -27.23
CA VAL A 560 34.07 9.15 -26.96
C VAL A 560 34.54 9.39 -25.53
N MET A 561 34.63 8.31 -24.74
CA MET A 561 35.11 8.37 -23.36
C MET A 561 36.40 7.59 -23.18
N ARG A 562 37.33 8.12 -22.37
CA ARG A 562 38.52 7.40 -21.92
C ARG A 562 38.96 7.85 -20.54
N VAL A 563 39.78 7.05 -19.91
CA VAL A 563 40.48 7.43 -18.69
C VAL A 563 41.88 7.86 -19.06
N ALA A 564 42.41 8.93 -18.49
CA ALA A 564 43.79 9.32 -18.69
C ALA A 564 44.74 8.25 -18.11
N ALA A 565 45.83 7.94 -18.82
CA ALA A 565 46.79 6.94 -18.37
C ALA A 565 47.60 7.41 -17.15
N SER A 566 47.77 8.72 -16.99
CA SER A 566 48.49 9.31 -15.87
C SER A 566 47.91 10.66 -15.44
N GLU A 567 48.27 11.09 -14.24
CA GLU A 567 47.91 12.42 -13.73
C GLU A 567 48.50 13.52 -14.61
N GLN A 568 49.73 13.34 -15.13
CA GLN A 568 50.41 14.29 -16.02
C GLN A 568 49.63 14.45 -17.33
N GLU A 569 49.19 13.35 -17.95
CA GLU A 569 48.37 13.42 -19.16
C GLU A 569 47.09 14.21 -18.92
N PHE A 570 46.42 13.97 -17.77
CA PHE A 570 45.20 14.69 -17.42
C PHE A 570 45.42 16.20 -17.25
N VAL A 571 46.54 16.58 -16.64
CA VAL A 571 46.95 17.98 -16.48
C VAL A 571 47.31 18.62 -17.84
N ASP A 572 48.01 17.93 -18.69
CA ASP A 572 48.35 18.39 -20.05
C ASP A 572 47.08 18.62 -20.89
N TRP A 573 46.03 17.90 -20.59
CA TRP A 573 44.69 18.13 -21.14
C TRP A 573 43.95 19.33 -20.51
N GLY A 574 44.53 20.05 -19.56
CA GLY A 574 43.97 21.20 -18.86
C GLY A 574 43.21 20.85 -17.59
N GLY A 575 43.40 19.66 -17.04
CA GLY A 575 42.88 19.23 -15.76
C GLY A 575 43.59 19.84 -14.57
N THR A 576 42.94 19.77 -13.40
CA THR A 576 43.56 20.23 -12.15
C THR A 576 44.29 19.06 -11.48
N PRO A 577 45.58 19.22 -11.10
CA PRO A 577 46.32 18.17 -10.39
C PRO A 577 45.64 17.87 -9.03
N THR A 578 45.86 16.65 -8.54
CA THR A 578 45.40 16.28 -7.18
C THR A 578 46.20 17.09 -6.18
N GLN A 579 45.57 17.87 -5.35
CA GLN A 579 46.23 18.38 -4.14
C GLN A 579 46.51 17.16 -3.25
N GLY A 580 47.78 16.85 -3.03
CA GLY A 580 48.26 15.69 -2.30
C GLY A 580 47.86 15.63 -0.82
#